data_54d0f4f0d74ec67039f6fafb3ccb5e49
#
_entry.id   54d0f4f0d74ec67039f6fafb3ccb5e49
#
_cell.length_a   1.000
_cell.length_b   1.000
_cell.length_c   1.000
_cell.angle_alpha   90.00
_cell.angle_beta   90.00
_cell.angle_gamma   90.00
#
_symmetry.space_group_name_H-M   'P 1'
#
loop_
_entity.id
_entity.type
_entity.pdbx_description
1 polymer ?
#
loop_
_entity_poly.entity_id
_entity_poly.type
_entity_poly.pdbx_seq_one_letter_code
_entity_poly.pdbx_strand_id
1 'polypeptide(L)'
;MKIAITGPLADRNLGDYGMFINNLYDISPKNEFVVFSYNSSFVEQLKNDYLKEFSIDFVDVELSEKKKDNLDPIEQLKKLRRVLLGKEKSYYPTPLELLNRCTNISAIEKEIESSDVLLVSGGGYFNDLWFEWTRNDDLFRIIVPILIAAKMNKKIVFTANGFGPFDSSKHFYEMIFAEAKDAIITSRDRKLSPTYLSDIGVKDITYLPDDLYIINDGINPREQSKSSKYGKYVIFEQYGNINKFKENIESIRTLVTFFKNKGINVVFLTFDVDEKTISYLKEEVKEDNFFIYDFETGYLKIDEAIELIKNSELVLCNRYHALVLSVTNQIPVINVVKPVFDLRYYYNKNAGLLDNAFEGVYFNYNEYMQESLSGAIQHVIDNYEHIVSYQSSLYASSEFSSNKDKLADKRIEFFSTHFQD
;
A
#
# COMPACT_ATOMS: atom_id res chain seq x y z
N MET A 1 6.47 -15.17 -21.68
CA MET A 1 6.24 -13.72 -21.96
C MET A 1 7.38 -12.88 -21.36
N LYS A 2 7.63 -11.69 -21.92
CA LYS A 2 8.42 -10.64 -21.25
C LYS A 2 7.47 -9.56 -20.71
N ILE A 3 7.55 -9.28 -19.41
CA ILE A 3 6.60 -8.43 -18.70
C ILE A 3 7.35 -7.23 -18.12
N ALA A 4 6.96 -6.03 -18.56
CA ALA A 4 7.39 -4.79 -17.95
C ALA A 4 6.54 -4.48 -16.72
N ILE A 5 7.13 -3.94 -15.66
CA ILE A 5 6.42 -3.62 -14.40
C ILE A 5 6.75 -2.20 -13.96
N THR A 6 5.72 -1.46 -13.56
CA THR A 6 5.86 -0.16 -12.89
C THR A 6 4.96 -0.09 -11.65
N GLY A 7 5.29 0.78 -10.71
CA GLY A 7 4.54 0.97 -9.46
C GLY A 7 5.41 1.53 -8.34
N PRO A 8 4.92 1.64 -7.11
CA PRO A 8 5.65 2.20 -5.97
C PRO A 8 6.63 1.21 -5.34
N LEU A 9 7.29 0.38 -6.15
CA LEU A 9 8.07 -0.79 -5.78
C LEU A 9 9.35 -0.46 -5.01
N ALA A 10 9.84 0.76 -5.18
CA ALA A 10 11.10 1.22 -4.63
C ALA A 10 10.99 1.79 -3.21
N ASP A 11 9.79 1.94 -2.71
CA ASP A 11 9.52 2.37 -1.34
C ASP A 11 9.72 1.19 -0.37
N ARG A 12 10.40 1.43 0.75
CA ARG A 12 10.52 0.45 1.83
C ARG A 12 9.24 0.30 2.65
N ASN A 13 8.09 0.54 2.05
CA ASN A 13 6.78 0.32 2.62
C ASN A 13 6.35 -1.12 2.34
N LEU A 14 6.17 -1.90 3.38
CA LEU A 14 5.85 -3.34 3.28
C LEU A 14 4.70 -3.64 2.33
N GLY A 15 3.65 -2.81 2.32
CA GLY A 15 2.52 -3.02 1.41
C GLY A 15 2.91 -2.94 -0.06
N ASP A 16 3.74 -1.96 -0.44
CA ASP A 16 4.06 -1.70 -1.84
C ASP A 16 4.96 -2.79 -2.43
N TYR A 17 6.06 -3.14 -1.75
CA TYR A 17 6.91 -4.24 -2.24
C TYR A 17 6.32 -5.63 -2.01
N GLY A 18 5.50 -5.81 -0.96
CA GLY A 18 4.79 -7.06 -0.72
C GLY A 18 3.80 -7.39 -1.85
N MET A 19 3.04 -6.40 -2.31
CA MET A 19 2.15 -6.56 -3.48
C MET A 19 2.94 -6.92 -4.74
N PHE A 20 4.07 -6.25 -4.97
CA PHE A 20 4.94 -6.56 -6.11
C PHE A 20 5.42 -8.02 -6.07
N ILE A 21 5.96 -8.48 -4.94
CA ILE A 21 6.42 -9.86 -4.77
C ILE A 21 5.27 -10.84 -5.00
N ASN A 22 4.09 -10.59 -4.41
CA ASN A 22 2.93 -11.45 -4.55
C ASN A 22 2.47 -11.55 -6.02
N ASN A 23 2.44 -10.43 -6.73
CA ASN A 23 2.10 -10.38 -8.15
C ASN A 23 3.06 -11.22 -9.02
N LEU A 24 4.36 -11.16 -8.73
CA LEU A 24 5.34 -11.98 -9.46
C LEU A 24 5.12 -13.49 -9.27
N TYR A 25 4.82 -13.92 -8.05
CA TYR A 25 4.51 -15.34 -7.78
C TYR A 25 3.21 -15.78 -8.44
N ASP A 26 2.19 -14.92 -8.52
CA ASP A 26 0.94 -15.23 -9.24
C ASP A 26 1.14 -15.32 -10.76
N ILE A 27 2.08 -14.54 -11.31
CA ILE A 27 2.42 -14.57 -12.73
C ILE A 27 3.27 -15.81 -13.10
N SER A 28 4.17 -16.24 -12.27
CA SER A 28 5.10 -17.37 -12.48
C SER A 28 6.54 -16.96 -12.83
N PRO A 29 7.55 -17.63 -12.24
CA PRO A 29 8.96 -17.41 -12.53
C PRO A 29 9.41 -17.82 -13.95
N LYS A 30 8.54 -18.45 -14.74
CA LYS A 30 8.84 -18.82 -16.12
C LYS A 30 8.89 -17.64 -17.09
N ASN A 31 8.40 -16.47 -16.66
CA ASN A 31 8.40 -15.26 -17.45
C ASN A 31 9.69 -14.46 -17.23
N GLU A 32 10.01 -13.58 -18.17
CA GLU A 32 11.08 -12.59 -18.05
C GLU A 32 10.46 -11.27 -17.58
N PHE A 33 11.13 -10.56 -16.68
CA PHE A 33 10.62 -9.33 -16.12
C PHE A 33 11.61 -8.19 -16.29
N VAL A 34 11.09 -7.00 -16.60
CA VAL A 34 11.82 -5.73 -16.48
C VAL A 34 11.07 -4.79 -15.56
N VAL A 35 11.71 -4.34 -14.51
CA VAL A 35 11.10 -3.51 -13.46
C VAL A 35 11.58 -2.08 -13.59
N PHE A 36 10.64 -1.16 -13.81
CA PHE A 36 10.89 0.27 -13.78
C PHE A 36 10.80 0.77 -12.35
N SER A 37 11.91 1.30 -11.85
CA SER A 37 12.09 1.68 -10.46
C SER A 37 12.60 3.12 -10.35
N TYR A 38 12.74 3.62 -9.16
CA TYR A 38 13.49 4.83 -8.79
C TYR A 38 14.46 4.57 -7.63
N ASN A 39 14.63 3.28 -7.27
CA ASN A 39 15.58 2.79 -6.27
C ASN A 39 15.94 1.33 -6.57
N SER A 40 16.69 1.11 -7.64
CA SER A 40 17.09 -0.22 -8.10
C SER A 40 17.84 -1.01 -7.02
N SER A 41 18.61 -0.36 -6.14
CA SER A 41 19.34 -1.03 -5.07
C SER A 41 18.42 -1.76 -4.08
N PHE A 42 17.25 -1.19 -3.77
CA PHE A 42 16.28 -1.85 -2.92
C PHE A 42 15.56 -2.99 -3.65
N VAL A 43 15.21 -2.80 -4.91
CA VAL A 43 14.59 -3.87 -5.72
C VAL A 43 15.57 -5.04 -5.92
N GLU A 44 16.88 -4.77 -6.09
CA GLU A 44 17.93 -5.79 -6.09
C GLU A 44 17.98 -6.57 -4.77
N GLN A 45 17.80 -5.89 -3.64
CA GLN A 45 17.71 -6.54 -2.32
C GLN A 45 16.49 -7.46 -2.25
N LEU A 46 15.32 -7.02 -2.74
CA LEU A 46 14.10 -7.86 -2.81
C LEU A 46 14.31 -9.08 -3.71
N LYS A 47 15.03 -8.91 -4.85
CA LYS A 47 15.38 -10.01 -5.73
C LYS A 47 16.21 -11.05 -4.98
N ASN A 48 17.22 -10.61 -4.24
CA ASN A 48 18.08 -11.51 -3.47
C ASN A 48 17.37 -12.22 -2.32
N ASP A 49 16.36 -11.59 -1.72
CA ASP A 49 15.64 -12.16 -0.60
C ASP A 49 14.50 -13.11 -1.05
N TYR A 50 13.79 -12.77 -2.13
CA TYR A 50 12.54 -13.46 -2.51
C TYR A 50 12.52 -14.04 -3.92
N LEU A 51 13.25 -13.44 -4.87
CA LEU A 51 12.99 -13.62 -6.30
C LEU A 51 14.20 -14.22 -7.04
N LYS A 52 15.01 -15.05 -6.36
CA LYS A 52 16.22 -15.67 -6.95
C LYS A 52 15.93 -16.55 -8.17
N GLU A 53 14.75 -17.12 -8.23
CA GLU A 53 14.29 -17.97 -9.33
C GLU A 53 13.72 -17.21 -10.52
N PHE A 54 13.52 -15.89 -10.37
CA PHE A 54 12.95 -15.04 -11.40
C PHE A 54 14.04 -14.39 -12.27
N SER A 55 13.82 -14.37 -13.57
CA SER A 55 14.62 -13.58 -14.51
C SER A 55 14.14 -12.13 -14.48
N ILE A 56 14.84 -11.26 -13.73
CA ILE A 56 14.43 -9.87 -13.51
C ILE A 56 15.59 -8.93 -13.81
N ASP A 57 15.33 -7.94 -14.69
CA ASP A 57 16.17 -6.80 -14.94
C ASP A 57 15.55 -5.52 -14.36
N PHE A 58 16.36 -4.50 -14.08
CA PHE A 58 15.94 -3.23 -13.48
C PHE A 58 16.36 -2.05 -14.34
N VAL A 59 15.45 -1.08 -14.44
CA VAL A 59 15.71 0.21 -15.09
C VAL A 59 15.17 1.32 -14.20
N ASP A 60 16.06 2.16 -13.65
CA ASP A 60 15.60 3.34 -12.92
C ASP A 60 15.05 4.38 -13.89
N VAL A 61 13.88 4.94 -13.59
CA VAL A 61 13.28 6.04 -14.34
C VAL A 61 13.87 7.34 -13.81
N GLU A 62 14.68 7.98 -14.64
CA GLU A 62 15.37 9.21 -14.31
C GLU A 62 14.60 10.43 -14.79
N LEU A 63 14.35 11.39 -13.90
CA LEU A 63 13.73 12.66 -14.25
C LEU A 63 14.75 13.81 -14.10
N SER A 64 14.75 14.72 -15.04
CA SER A 64 15.48 15.98 -14.90
C SER A 64 14.95 16.77 -13.69
N GLU A 65 15.87 17.42 -12.97
CA GLU A 65 15.47 18.31 -11.89
C GLU A 65 14.45 19.33 -12.39
N LYS A 66 13.43 19.59 -11.56
CA LYS A 66 12.54 20.73 -11.81
C LYS A 66 13.43 21.97 -11.93
N LYS A 67 13.38 22.65 -13.09
CA LYS A 67 13.94 24.00 -13.14
C LYS A 67 13.31 24.76 -11.98
N LYS A 68 14.10 25.04 -10.94
CA LYS A 68 13.68 26.01 -9.93
C LYS A 68 13.36 27.25 -10.74
N ASP A 69 12.08 27.63 -10.79
CA ASP A 69 11.71 28.92 -11.29
C ASP A 69 12.52 29.92 -10.45
N ASN A 70 13.64 30.41 -10.97
CA ASN A 70 14.37 31.53 -10.42
C ASN A 70 13.51 32.79 -10.59
N LEU A 71 12.26 32.69 -10.13
CA LEU A 71 11.37 33.82 -10.08
C LEU A 71 11.95 34.80 -9.04
N ASP A 72 12.10 36.04 -9.47
CA ASP A 72 12.34 37.17 -8.59
C ASP A 72 11.41 37.05 -7.38
N PRO A 73 11.86 37.34 -6.14
CA PRO A 73 11.04 37.34 -4.94
C PRO A 73 9.68 38.02 -5.12
N ILE A 74 9.62 39.09 -5.94
CA ILE A 74 8.39 39.80 -6.29
C ILE A 74 7.44 38.93 -7.15
N GLU A 75 7.96 38.16 -8.07
CA GLU A 75 7.17 37.24 -8.90
C GLU A 75 6.68 36.03 -8.07
N GLN A 76 7.49 35.55 -7.12
CA GLN A 76 7.06 34.52 -6.16
C GLN A 76 5.89 35.01 -5.30
N LEU A 77 5.96 36.23 -4.79
CA LEU A 77 4.86 36.86 -4.03
C LEU A 77 3.61 37.08 -4.88
N LYS A 78 3.76 37.48 -6.14
CA LYS A 78 2.63 37.61 -7.07
C LYS A 78 2.01 36.25 -7.39
N LYS A 79 2.80 35.19 -7.57
CA LYS A 79 2.35 33.81 -7.75
C LYS A 79 1.57 33.33 -6.54
N LEU A 80 2.14 33.50 -5.32
CA LEU A 80 1.47 33.16 -4.07
C LEU A 80 0.13 33.91 -3.91
N ARG A 81 0.07 35.20 -4.25
CA ARG A 81 -1.15 35.99 -4.21
C ARG A 81 -2.19 35.53 -5.23
N ARG A 82 -1.79 35.10 -6.42
CA ARG A 82 -2.70 34.55 -7.43
C ARG A 82 -3.28 33.21 -7.00
N VAL A 83 -2.45 32.34 -6.38
CA VAL A 83 -2.87 31.08 -5.78
C VAL A 83 -3.88 31.33 -4.66
N LEU A 84 -3.57 32.21 -3.73
CA LEU A 84 -4.46 32.59 -2.61
C LEU A 84 -5.78 33.21 -3.07
N LEU A 85 -5.80 33.85 -4.23
CA LEU A 85 -7.01 34.45 -4.82
C LEU A 85 -7.76 33.51 -5.76
N GLY A 86 -7.35 32.22 -5.87
CA GLY A 86 -7.96 31.25 -6.77
C GLY A 86 -7.85 31.63 -8.27
N LYS A 87 -6.91 32.54 -8.62
CA LYS A 87 -6.74 33.05 -9.98
C LYS A 87 -5.65 32.34 -10.77
N GLU A 88 -4.85 31.53 -10.14
CA GLU A 88 -3.84 30.69 -10.82
C GLU A 88 -4.39 29.26 -10.86
N LYS A 89 -4.62 28.77 -12.06
CA LYS A 89 -4.84 27.33 -12.27
C LYS A 89 -3.57 26.61 -11.87
N SER A 90 -3.67 25.60 -11.03
CA SER A 90 -2.55 24.72 -10.72
C SER A 90 -1.94 24.26 -12.06
N TYR A 91 -0.63 24.45 -12.23
CA TYR A 91 0.06 23.98 -13.43
C TYR A 91 0.19 22.46 -13.32
N TYR A 92 -0.40 21.76 -14.25
CA TYR A 92 -0.29 20.31 -14.38
C TYR A 92 0.61 19.99 -15.58
N PRO A 93 1.65 19.16 -15.39
CA PRO A 93 2.45 18.74 -16.53
C PRO A 93 1.58 17.89 -17.46
N THR A 94 1.66 18.21 -18.76
CA THR A 94 1.04 17.38 -19.79
C THR A 94 1.81 16.06 -19.94
N PRO A 95 1.21 15.01 -20.54
CA PRO A 95 1.91 13.77 -20.88
C PRO A 95 3.23 14.01 -21.63
N LEU A 96 3.24 14.92 -22.60
CA LEU A 96 4.45 15.27 -23.34
C LEU A 96 5.53 15.92 -22.47
N GLU A 97 5.15 16.80 -21.57
CA GLU A 97 6.09 17.43 -20.63
C GLU A 97 6.68 16.43 -19.64
N LEU A 98 5.91 15.42 -19.21
CA LEU A 98 6.44 14.33 -18.39
C LEU A 98 7.46 13.49 -19.16
N LEU A 99 7.16 13.11 -20.40
CA LEU A 99 8.09 12.38 -21.25
C LEU A 99 9.37 13.18 -21.51
N ASN A 100 9.26 14.49 -21.76
CA ASN A 100 10.41 15.37 -21.96
C ASN A 100 11.27 15.56 -20.69
N ARG A 101 10.72 15.32 -19.50
CA ARG A 101 11.50 15.32 -18.26
C ARG A 101 12.30 14.03 -18.05
N CYS A 102 11.93 12.95 -18.71
CA CYS A 102 12.63 11.68 -18.59
C CYS A 102 13.96 11.74 -19.32
N THR A 103 15.08 11.61 -18.59
CA THR A 103 16.43 11.77 -19.16
C THR A 103 16.92 10.51 -19.86
N ASN A 104 16.40 9.35 -19.48
CA ASN A 104 16.76 8.04 -20.03
C ASN A 104 15.62 7.38 -20.82
N ILE A 105 14.76 8.17 -21.46
CA ILE A 105 13.55 7.71 -22.15
C ILE A 105 13.83 6.57 -23.15
N SER A 106 14.92 6.64 -23.91
CA SER A 106 15.27 5.62 -24.92
C SER A 106 15.57 4.24 -24.31
N ALA A 107 16.08 4.19 -23.08
CA ALA A 107 16.27 2.92 -22.37
C ALA A 107 14.92 2.31 -21.99
N ILE A 108 13.98 3.13 -21.52
CA ILE A 108 12.63 2.68 -21.16
C ILE A 108 11.85 2.26 -22.41
N GLU A 109 11.93 3.04 -23.50
CA GLU A 109 11.30 2.70 -24.79
C GLU A 109 11.76 1.33 -25.29
N LYS A 110 13.07 1.06 -25.27
CA LYS A 110 13.64 -0.22 -25.69
C LYS A 110 13.06 -1.40 -24.87
N GLU A 111 12.97 -1.26 -23.57
CA GLU A 111 12.45 -2.33 -22.71
C GLU A 111 10.93 -2.53 -22.88
N ILE A 112 10.17 -1.45 -23.01
CA ILE A 112 8.73 -1.49 -23.32
C ILE A 112 8.50 -2.13 -24.71
N GLU A 113 9.29 -1.75 -25.71
CA GLU A 113 9.17 -2.30 -27.07
C GLU A 113 9.34 -3.82 -27.08
N SER A 114 10.31 -4.33 -26.33
CA SER A 114 10.60 -5.78 -26.23
C SER A 114 9.64 -6.53 -25.31
N SER A 115 8.79 -5.85 -24.54
CA SER A 115 7.85 -6.46 -23.62
C SER A 115 6.49 -6.74 -24.27
N ASP A 116 5.81 -7.80 -23.84
CA ASP A 116 4.47 -8.19 -24.31
C ASP A 116 3.36 -7.38 -23.61
N VAL A 117 3.59 -7.03 -22.35
CA VAL A 117 2.62 -6.32 -21.49
C VAL A 117 3.33 -5.45 -20.47
N LEU A 118 2.71 -4.32 -20.12
CA LEU A 118 3.07 -3.52 -18.94
C LEU A 118 2.10 -3.79 -17.80
N LEU A 119 2.61 -4.33 -16.71
CA LEU A 119 1.91 -4.45 -15.42
C LEU A 119 2.10 -3.15 -14.61
N VAL A 120 0.98 -2.55 -14.21
CA VAL A 120 0.96 -1.46 -13.23
C VAL A 120 0.58 -2.06 -11.89
N SER A 121 1.57 -2.29 -11.03
CA SER A 121 1.40 -2.97 -9.73
C SER A 121 0.46 -2.21 -8.82
N GLY A 122 -0.31 -2.93 -8.02
CA GLY A 122 -1.27 -2.39 -7.07
C GLY A 122 -0.69 -1.35 -6.12
N GLY A 123 -1.57 -0.56 -5.53
CA GLY A 123 -1.19 0.47 -4.59
C GLY A 123 -2.21 1.61 -4.53
N GLY A 124 -2.00 2.53 -3.60
CA GLY A 124 -2.88 3.69 -3.45
C GLY A 124 -2.14 5.00 -3.73
N TYR A 125 -1.61 5.15 -4.94
CA TYR A 125 -0.77 6.29 -5.32
C TYR A 125 -1.38 7.18 -6.41
N PHE A 126 -2.42 6.76 -7.10
CA PHE A 126 -3.17 7.61 -8.03
C PHE A 126 -4.18 8.47 -7.28
N ASN A 127 -3.74 9.60 -6.72
CA ASN A 127 -4.57 10.51 -5.94
C ASN A 127 -3.90 11.88 -5.73
N ASP A 128 -4.64 12.83 -5.15
CA ASP A 128 -4.13 14.18 -4.86
C ASP A 128 -2.95 14.17 -3.90
N LEU A 129 -2.91 13.26 -2.93
CA LEU A 129 -1.83 13.19 -1.94
C LEU A 129 -0.46 12.96 -2.61
N TRP A 130 -0.37 12.01 -3.52
CA TRP A 130 0.86 11.76 -4.25
C TRP A 130 1.17 12.84 -5.27
N PHE A 131 0.14 13.42 -5.88
CA PHE A 131 0.30 14.48 -6.86
C PHE A 131 0.81 15.79 -6.26
N GLU A 132 0.28 16.20 -5.09
CA GLU A 132 0.58 17.51 -4.50
C GLU A 132 1.81 17.54 -3.59
N TRP A 133 2.26 16.39 -3.07
CA TRP A 133 3.33 16.31 -2.10
C TRP A 133 4.73 16.17 -2.74
N THR A 134 5.73 16.03 -1.87
CA THR A 134 7.13 15.80 -2.24
C THR A 134 7.34 14.51 -3.05
N ARG A 135 6.31 13.66 -3.16
CA ARG A 135 6.30 12.40 -3.91
C ARG A 135 5.83 12.53 -5.35
N ASN A 136 5.52 13.70 -5.85
CA ASN A 136 5.05 13.84 -7.23
C ASN A 136 6.08 13.37 -8.27
N ASP A 137 7.39 13.50 -8.01
CA ASP A 137 8.41 12.96 -8.90
C ASP A 137 8.41 11.43 -8.91
N ASP A 138 8.11 10.76 -7.80
CA ASP A 138 7.96 9.30 -7.74
C ASP A 138 6.72 8.87 -8.52
N LEU A 139 5.58 9.58 -8.35
CA LEU A 139 4.38 9.36 -9.16
C LEU A 139 4.68 9.52 -10.66
N PHE A 140 5.44 10.54 -11.05
CA PHE A 140 5.78 10.78 -12.44
C PHE A 140 6.70 9.68 -13.01
N ARG A 141 7.63 9.14 -12.20
CA ARG A 141 8.43 7.98 -12.58
C ARG A 141 7.57 6.73 -12.83
N ILE A 142 6.51 6.55 -12.06
CA ILE A 142 5.55 5.45 -12.27
C ILE A 142 4.73 5.66 -13.55
N ILE A 143 4.35 6.91 -13.86
CA ILE A 143 3.50 7.25 -15.02
C ILE A 143 4.27 7.21 -16.34
N VAL A 144 5.55 7.56 -16.38
CA VAL A 144 6.34 7.59 -17.61
C VAL A 144 6.29 6.26 -18.38
N PRO A 145 6.53 5.08 -17.78
CA PRO A 145 6.40 3.81 -18.49
C PRO A 145 4.97 3.56 -19.02
N ILE A 146 3.94 4.03 -18.32
CA ILE A 146 2.53 3.90 -18.75
C ILE A 146 2.31 4.70 -20.04
N LEU A 147 2.79 5.95 -20.10
CA LEU A 147 2.67 6.80 -21.27
C LEU A 147 3.43 6.24 -22.49
N ILE A 148 4.63 5.69 -22.26
CA ILE A 148 5.43 5.07 -23.31
C ILE A 148 4.72 3.81 -23.84
N ALA A 149 4.22 2.95 -22.95
CA ALA A 149 3.49 1.75 -23.34
C ALA A 149 2.20 2.09 -24.12
N ALA A 150 1.46 3.10 -23.69
CA ALA A 150 0.27 3.59 -24.40
C ALA A 150 0.61 4.11 -25.79
N LYS A 151 1.66 4.94 -25.93
CA LYS A 151 2.15 5.44 -27.22
C LYS A 151 2.57 4.33 -28.19
N MET A 152 3.10 3.23 -27.65
CA MET A 152 3.51 2.06 -28.42
C MET A 152 2.39 1.03 -28.64
N ASN A 153 1.17 1.34 -28.23
CA ASN A 153 0.01 0.43 -28.28
C ASN A 153 0.26 -0.92 -27.58
N LYS A 154 1.04 -0.93 -26.51
CA LYS A 154 1.27 -2.13 -25.70
C LYS A 154 0.07 -2.39 -24.79
N LYS A 155 -0.16 -3.66 -24.49
CA LYS A 155 -1.15 -4.05 -23.48
C LYS A 155 -0.71 -3.50 -22.11
N ILE A 156 -1.60 -2.77 -21.44
CA ILE A 156 -1.38 -2.21 -20.10
C ILE A 156 -2.41 -2.82 -19.16
N VAL A 157 -1.95 -3.36 -18.04
CA VAL A 157 -2.81 -4.03 -17.06
C VAL A 157 -2.52 -3.48 -15.67
N PHE A 158 -3.53 -2.88 -15.04
CA PHE A 158 -3.47 -2.43 -13.65
C PHE A 158 -4.00 -3.56 -12.76
N THR A 159 -3.22 -3.96 -11.74
CA THR A 159 -3.73 -4.80 -10.67
C THR A 159 -4.49 -3.96 -9.63
N ALA A 160 -4.87 -4.53 -8.53
CA ALA A 160 -5.71 -3.94 -7.48
C ALA A 160 -5.27 -2.55 -6.98
N ASN A 161 -5.42 -1.52 -7.81
CA ASN A 161 -5.08 -0.14 -7.45
C ASN A 161 -6.25 0.56 -6.72
N GLY A 162 -5.89 1.46 -5.80
CA GLY A 162 -6.82 2.45 -5.23
C GLY A 162 -6.68 3.77 -5.98
N PHE A 163 -7.81 4.40 -6.35
CA PHE A 163 -7.83 5.64 -7.12
C PHE A 163 -8.56 6.75 -6.37
N GLY A 164 -8.06 7.98 -6.52
CA GLY A 164 -8.66 9.19 -5.96
C GLY A 164 -8.47 9.36 -4.46
N PRO A 165 -9.00 10.46 -3.88
CA PRO A 165 -9.73 11.54 -4.57
C PRO A 165 -8.87 12.29 -5.61
N PHE A 166 -9.57 12.90 -6.61
CA PHE A 166 -8.97 13.69 -7.68
C PHE A 166 -9.53 15.14 -7.66
N ASP A 167 -9.61 15.78 -6.51
CA ASP A 167 -10.21 17.11 -6.42
C ASP A 167 -9.31 18.17 -7.10
N SER A 168 -8.03 18.17 -6.76
CA SER A 168 -7.06 19.13 -7.31
C SER A 168 -6.36 18.62 -8.57
N SER A 169 -6.18 17.30 -8.72
CA SER A 169 -5.44 16.68 -9.81
C SER A 169 -6.32 16.10 -10.94
N LYS A 170 -7.62 16.36 -10.90
CA LYS A 170 -8.59 15.78 -11.84
C LYS A 170 -8.14 15.90 -13.30
N HIS A 171 -7.82 17.11 -13.75
CA HIS A 171 -7.42 17.34 -15.14
C HIS A 171 -6.10 16.63 -15.52
N PHE A 172 -5.18 16.50 -14.58
CA PHE A 172 -3.96 15.74 -14.80
C PHE A 172 -4.27 14.26 -15.10
N TYR A 173 -5.08 13.63 -14.24
CA TYR A 173 -5.43 12.21 -14.43
C TYR A 173 -6.34 12.00 -15.65
N GLU A 174 -7.22 12.94 -15.99
CA GLU A 174 -7.97 12.94 -17.26
C GLU A 174 -7.02 12.81 -18.47
N MET A 175 -5.95 13.60 -18.52
CA MET A 175 -4.94 13.53 -19.59
C MET A 175 -4.20 12.20 -19.59
N ILE A 176 -3.76 11.71 -18.43
CA ILE A 176 -3.01 10.45 -18.34
C ILE A 176 -3.85 9.25 -18.78
N PHE A 177 -5.08 9.14 -18.30
CA PHE A 177 -5.96 8.02 -18.66
C PHE A 177 -6.54 8.15 -20.07
N ALA A 178 -6.61 9.35 -20.64
CA ALA A 178 -6.93 9.52 -22.06
C ALA A 178 -5.86 8.93 -22.98
N GLU A 179 -4.56 9.04 -22.64
CA GLU A 179 -3.48 8.36 -23.35
C GLU A 179 -3.54 6.83 -23.19
N ALA A 180 -3.84 6.37 -21.97
CA ALA A 180 -3.93 4.95 -21.63
C ALA A 180 -5.37 4.39 -21.73
N LYS A 181 -6.17 4.87 -22.68
CA LYS A 181 -7.62 4.56 -22.78
C LYS A 181 -7.95 3.09 -22.96
N ASP A 182 -7.04 2.31 -23.55
CA ASP A 182 -7.22 0.87 -23.81
C ASP A 182 -6.61 0.00 -22.69
N ALA A 183 -6.19 0.61 -21.57
CA ALA A 183 -5.68 -0.12 -20.42
C ALA A 183 -6.77 -0.91 -19.72
N ILE A 184 -6.42 -2.11 -19.27
CA ILE A 184 -7.26 -2.94 -18.40
C ILE A 184 -7.08 -2.42 -16.97
N ILE A 185 -8.14 -1.83 -16.40
CA ILE A 185 -8.06 -1.19 -15.09
C ILE A 185 -8.86 -1.98 -14.07
N THR A 186 -8.17 -2.38 -13.00
CA THR A 186 -8.84 -2.97 -11.84
C THR A 186 -8.70 -2.08 -10.61
N SER A 187 -9.73 -2.07 -9.77
CA SER A 187 -9.73 -1.36 -8.50
C SER A 187 -9.89 -2.33 -7.33
N ARG A 188 -9.26 -2.00 -6.19
CA ARG A 188 -9.35 -2.83 -4.97
C ARG A 188 -10.55 -2.51 -4.09
N ASP A 189 -11.37 -1.54 -4.46
CA ASP A 189 -12.67 -1.26 -3.85
C ASP A 189 -13.75 -1.14 -4.94
N ARG A 190 -15.01 -1.41 -4.56
CA ARG A 190 -16.15 -1.46 -5.49
C ARG A 190 -16.92 -0.15 -5.57
N LYS A 191 -16.59 0.85 -4.77
CA LYS A 191 -17.44 2.05 -4.63
C LYS A 191 -16.74 3.33 -5.05
N LEU A 192 -15.62 3.67 -4.41
CA LEU A 192 -15.03 4.99 -4.57
C LEU A 192 -14.04 5.09 -5.71
N SER A 193 -13.09 4.16 -5.82
CA SER A 193 -12.18 4.15 -6.96
C SER A 193 -12.92 4.11 -8.29
N PRO A 194 -13.97 3.25 -8.48
CA PRO A 194 -14.77 3.30 -9.70
C PRO A 194 -15.46 4.65 -9.93
N THR A 195 -15.97 5.30 -8.86
CA THR A 195 -16.59 6.62 -8.99
C THR A 195 -15.59 7.67 -9.47
N TYR A 196 -14.43 7.76 -8.82
CA TYR A 196 -13.38 8.71 -9.21
C TYR A 196 -12.85 8.47 -10.63
N LEU A 197 -12.67 7.21 -11.02
CA LEU A 197 -12.25 6.85 -12.38
C LEU A 197 -13.34 7.23 -13.42
N SER A 198 -14.61 6.97 -13.13
CA SER A 198 -15.72 7.36 -13.97
C SER A 198 -15.81 8.88 -14.16
N ASP A 199 -15.53 9.65 -13.10
CA ASP A 199 -15.52 11.12 -13.12
C ASP A 199 -14.42 11.72 -14.01
N ILE A 200 -13.39 10.96 -14.33
CA ILE A 200 -12.31 11.32 -15.27
C ILE A 200 -12.41 10.59 -16.62
N GLY A 201 -13.57 9.96 -16.89
CA GLY A 201 -13.88 9.37 -18.19
C GLY A 201 -13.40 7.94 -18.42
N VAL A 202 -12.86 7.27 -17.39
CA VAL A 202 -12.48 5.85 -17.46
C VAL A 202 -13.73 4.99 -17.38
N LYS A 203 -13.80 3.98 -18.25
CA LYS A 203 -14.90 3.01 -18.32
C LYS A 203 -14.36 1.60 -18.08
N ASP A 204 -15.30 0.64 -17.91
CA ASP A 204 -14.98 -0.79 -17.83
C ASP A 204 -13.99 -1.15 -16.69
N ILE A 205 -14.26 -0.61 -15.49
CA ILE A 205 -13.46 -0.86 -14.31
C ILE A 205 -13.88 -2.18 -13.67
N THR A 206 -12.92 -3.08 -13.49
CA THR A 206 -13.16 -4.38 -12.84
C THR A 206 -12.65 -4.35 -11.40
N TYR A 207 -13.41 -4.95 -10.47
CA TYR A 207 -12.93 -5.15 -9.12
C TYR A 207 -11.96 -6.33 -9.06
N LEU A 208 -10.82 -6.14 -8.39
CA LEU A 208 -9.87 -7.20 -8.01
C LEU A 208 -9.52 -6.99 -6.52
N PRO A 209 -9.49 -8.04 -5.67
CA PRO A 209 -9.08 -7.86 -4.27
C PRO A 209 -7.67 -7.30 -4.19
N ASP A 210 -7.36 -6.58 -3.10
CA ASP A 210 -6.01 -6.05 -2.85
C ASP A 210 -4.96 -7.14 -3.08
N ASP A 211 -3.82 -6.75 -3.66
CA ASP A 211 -2.78 -7.69 -4.08
C ASP A 211 -2.16 -8.52 -2.93
N LEU A 212 -2.38 -8.13 -1.67
CA LEU A 212 -2.01 -8.89 -0.47
C LEU A 212 -3.19 -9.54 0.25
N TYR A 213 -4.42 -9.44 -0.29
CA TYR A 213 -5.58 -10.11 0.31
C TYR A 213 -5.57 -11.64 0.09
N ILE A 214 -5.03 -12.08 -1.04
CA ILE A 214 -4.76 -13.50 -1.33
C ILE A 214 -3.24 -13.64 -1.47
N ILE A 215 -2.63 -14.32 -0.51
CA ILE A 215 -1.18 -14.48 -0.45
C ILE A 215 -0.79 -15.76 -1.17
N ASN A 216 0.15 -15.65 -2.11
CA ASN A 216 0.69 -16.78 -2.81
C ASN A 216 1.58 -17.64 -1.87
N ASP A 217 1.50 -18.95 -1.99
CA ASP A 217 2.27 -19.89 -1.18
C ASP A 217 3.79 -19.71 -1.31
N GLY A 218 4.25 -19.12 -2.41
CA GLY A 218 5.67 -18.78 -2.64
C GLY A 218 6.27 -17.83 -1.62
N ILE A 219 5.46 -16.96 -0.99
CA ILE A 219 5.89 -16.02 0.05
C ILE A 219 5.53 -16.45 1.47
N ASN A 220 4.89 -17.59 1.64
CA ASN A 220 4.60 -18.08 3.00
C ASN A 220 5.90 -18.42 3.76
N PRO A 221 5.93 -18.19 5.09
CA PRO A 221 7.11 -18.44 5.91
C PRO A 221 7.65 -19.87 5.72
N ARG A 222 8.90 -19.98 5.30
CA ARG A 222 9.57 -21.26 5.02
C ARG A 222 10.40 -21.77 6.20
N GLU A 223 10.64 -20.96 7.22
CA GLU A 223 11.56 -21.25 8.33
C GLU A 223 10.89 -21.13 9.71
N GLN A 224 11.67 -21.54 10.75
CA GLN A 224 11.19 -21.55 12.14
C GLN A 224 10.71 -20.19 12.60
N SER A 225 9.57 -20.23 13.28
CA SER A 225 8.84 -19.12 13.85
C SER A 225 9.70 -18.15 14.68
N LYS A 226 9.98 -16.97 14.12
CA LYS A 226 10.58 -15.82 14.86
C LYS A 226 9.61 -15.30 15.94
N SER A 227 8.33 -15.57 15.81
CA SER A 227 7.27 -15.17 16.73
C SER A 227 7.30 -15.94 18.05
N SER A 228 7.84 -17.16 18.06
CA SER A 228 7.87 -18.05 19.24
C SER A 228 8.55 -17.42 20.46
N LYS A 229 9.50 -16.52 20.26
CA LYS A 229 10.19 -15.80 21.35
C LYS A 229 9.31 -14.86 22.14
N TYR A 230 8.16 -14.46 21.57
CA TYR A 230 7.22 -13.53 22.20
C TYR A 230 6.14 -14.24 23.03
N GLY A 231 6.01 -15.57 22.95
CA GLY A 231 4.94 -16.31 23.61
C GLY A 231 3.56 -15.86 23.12
N LYS A 232 2.63 -15.63 24.01
CA LYS A 232 1.33 -15.04 23.70
C LYS A 232 1.44 -13.53 23.57
N TYR A 233 1.04 -12.96 22.44
CA TYR A 233 1.26 -11.53 22.18
C TYR A 233 0.19 -10.90 21.31
N VAL A 234 0.12 -9.57 21.39
CA VAL A 234 -0.60 -8.68 20.47
C VAL A 234 0.38 -7.84 19.71
N ILE A 235 0.01 -7.44 18.47
CA ILE A 235 0.79 -6.50 17.67
C ILE A 235 0.27 -5.09 17.89
N PHE A 236 1.20 -4.17 18.12
CA PHE A 236 0.98 -2.73 18.13
C PHE A 236 1.73 -2.15 16.92
N GLU A 237 1.05 -1.98 15.77
CA GLU A 237 1.59 -1.37 14.56
C GLU A 237 1.07 0.04 14.44
N GLN A 238 1.95 1.03 14.51
CA GLN A 238 1.57 2.43 14.38
C GLN A 238 2.62 3.19 13.59
N TYR A 239 2.14 3.95 12.61
CA TYR A 239 2.92 4.91 11.85
C TYR A 239 2.52 6.34 12.21
N GLY A 240 3.49 7.22 12.30
CA GLY A 240 3.28 8.64 12.57
C GLY A 240 4.59 9.33 12.93
N ASN A 241 4.57 10.65 13.04
CA ASN A 241 5.71 11.36 13.58
C ASN A 241 5.80 11.14 15.10
N ILE A 242 6.97 11.37 15.67
CA ILE A 242 7.26 11.19 17.10
C ILE A 242 6.27 11.94 18.02
N ASN A 243 5.71 13.08 17.58
CA ASN A 243 4.76 13.85 18.40
C ASN A 243 3.47 13.06 18.66
N LYS A 244 2.98 12.28 17.68
CA LYS A 244 1.82 11.39 17.87
C LYS A 244 2.06 10.42 19.02
N PHE A 245 3.26 9.85 19.12
CA PHE A 245 3.62 8.92 20.19
C PHE A 245 3.77 9.65 21.54
N LYS A 246 4.36 10.84 21.54
CA LYS A 246 4.47 11.68 22.75
C LYS A 246 3.10 12.07 23.30
N GLU A 247 2.17 12.45 22.44
CA GLU A 247 0.79 12.81 22.84
C GLU A 247 0.00 11.61 23.38
N ASN A 248 0.35 10.38 23.01
CA ASN A 248 -0.38 9.17 23.39
C ASN A 248 0.41 8.25 24.34
N ILE A 249 1.55 8.67 24.88
CA ILE A 249 2.45 7.79 25.63
C ILE A 249 1.79 7.17 26.86
N GLU A 250 0.95 7.91 27.59
CA GLU A 250 0.24 7.37 28.74
C GLU A 250 -0.80 6.31 28.35
N SER A 251 -1.50 6.51 27.24
CA SER A 251 -2.41 5.51 26.68
C SER A 251 -1.65 4.24 26.28
N ILE A 252 -0.46 4.38 25.66
CA ILE A 252 0.39 3.25 25.28
C ILE A 252 0.86 2.48 26.52
N ARG A 253 1.32 3.16 27.58
CA ARG A 253 1.70 2.54 28.85
C ARG A 253 0.51 1.79 29.48
N THR A 254 -0.67 2.39 29.42
CA THR A 254 -1.90 1.75 29.92
C THR A 254 -2.22 0.46 29.15
N LEU A 255 -2.10 0.49 27.82
CA LEU A 255 -2.27 -0.69 26.96
C LEU A 255 -1.29 -1.81 27.34
N VAL A 256 -0.01 -1.47 27.49
CA VAL A 256 1.05 -2.44 27.83
C VAL A 256 0.78 -3.05 29.21
N THR A 257 0.42 -2.23 30.20
CA THR A 257 0.07 -2.69 31.55
C THR A 257 -1.18 -3.57 31.55
N PHE A 258 -2.20 -3.22 30.75
CA PHE A 258 -3.40 -4.03 30.59
C PHE A 258 -3.07 -5.44 30.10
N PHE A 259 -2.25 -5.55 29.05
CA PHE A 259 -1.86 -6.85 28.53
C PHE A 259 -0.90 -7.61 29.45
N LYS A 260 -0.03 -6.92 30.19
CA LYS A 260 0.80 -7.53 31.25
C LYS A 260 -0.05 -8.27 32.28
N ASN A 261 -1.13 -7.64 32.75
CA ASN A 261 -2.06 -8.24 33.74
C ASN A 261 -2.82 -9.46 33.18
N LYS A 262 -2.86 -9.61 31.85
CA LYS A 262 -3.43 -10.79 31.17
C LYS A 262 -2.36 -11.85 30.78
N GLY A 263 -1.10 -11.62 31.11
CA GLY A 263 0.01 -12.50 30.69
C GLY A 263 0.26 -12.48 29.17
N ILE A 264 -0.03 -11.36 28.51
CA ILE A 264 0.12 -11.16 27.07
C ILE A 264 1.20 -10.11 26.81
N ASN A 265 2.09 -10.38 25.89
CA ASN A 265 3.13 -9.47 25.47
C ASN A 265 2.61 -8.49 24.41
N VAL A 266 3.23 -7.31 24.33
CA VAL A 266 2.95 -6.32 23.28
C VAL A 266 4.17 -6.20 22.39
N VAL A 267 4.03 -6.50 21.12
CA VAL A 267 5.10 -6.40 20.12
C VAL A 267 4.84 -5.17 19.24
N PHE A 268 5.70 -4.15 19.38
CA PHE A 268 5.69 -3.01 18.48
C PHE A 268 6.32 -3.41 17.16
N LEU A 269 5.52 -3.35 16.11
CA LEU A 269 5.91 -3.66 14.75
C LEU A 269 5.67 -2.42 13.89
N THR A 270 6.67 -1.95 13.17
CA THR A 270 6.49 -0.86 12.20
C THR A 270 6.74 -1.36 10.79
N PHE A 271 5.91 -0.92 9.84
CA PHE A 271 6.03 -1.24 8.42
C PHE A 271 7.01 -0.31 7.68
N ASP A 272 7.44 0.75 8.35
CA ASP A 272 8.52 1.64 7.93
C ASP A 272 9.51 1.81 9.08
N VAL A 273 10.79 1.89 8.78
CA VAL A 273 11.82 2.12 9.79
C VAL A 273 11.78 3.59 10.25
N ASP A 274 11.40 3.82 11.50
CA ASP A 274 11.47 5.12 12.17
C ASP A 274 12.30 5.01 13.46
N GLU A 275 13.61 5.16 13.34
CA GLU A 275 14.55 5.04 14.44
C GLU A 275 14.25 6.00 15.60
N LYS A 276 13.70 7.18 15.31
CA LYS A 276 13.37 8.19 16.37
C LYS A 276 12.21 7.73 17.22
N THR A 277 11.18 7.18 16.60
CA THR A 277 10.03 6.62 17.32
C THR A 277 10.43 5.36 18.10
N ILE A 278 11.23 4.49 17.49
CA ILE A 278 11.75 3.28 18.14
C ILE A 278 12.56 3.65 19.39
N SER A 279 13.51 4.58 19.29
CA SER A 279 14.32 5.03 20.42
C SER A 279 13.48 5.66 21.51
N TYR A 280 12.51 6.51 21.14
CA TYR A 280 11.59 7.13 22.09
C TYR A 280 10.75 6.09 22.84
N LEU A 281 10.16 5.12 22.17
CA LEU A 281 9.37 4.06 22.82
C LEU A 281 10.23 3.18 23.72
N LYS A 282 11.47 2.87 23.37
CA LYS A 282 12.43 2.15 24.23
C LYS A 282 12.73 2.91 25.54
N GLU A 283 12.79 4.24 25.48
CA GLU A 283 13.04 5.07 26.66
C GLU A 283 11.81 5.23 27.56
N GLU A 284 10.62 5.32 26.97
CA GLU A 284 9.40 5.68 27.69
C GLU A 284 8.59 4.47 28.15
N VAL A 285 8.63 3.35 27.44
CA VAL A 285 7.90 2.13 27.79
C VAL A 285 8.87 1.10 28.35
N LYS A 286 9.07 1.08 29.68
CA LYS A 286 10.05 0.22 30.38
C LYS A 286 9.41 -1.04 30.97
N GLU A 287 8.35 -1.55 30.35
CA GLU A 287 7.69 -2.77 30.79
C GLU A 287 8.34 -4.00 30.17
N ASP A 288 8.49 -5.07 30.96
CA ASP A 288 9.13 -6.33 30.55
C ASP A 288 8.34 -7.14 29.50
N ASN A 289 7.05 -6.83 29.34
CA ASN A 289 6.18 -7.39 28.31
C ASN A 289 6.05 -6.52 27.06
N PHE A 290 6.84 -5.46 26.91
CA PHE A 290 6.88 -4.61 25.71
C PHE A 290 8.12 -4.91 24.89
N PHE A 291 7.93 -5.37 23.67
CA PHE A 291 8.99 -5.73 22.73
C PHE A 291 8.92 -4.84 21.50
N ILE A 292 10.06 -4.46 20.98
CA ILE A 292 10.17 -3.81 19.68
C ILE A 292 10.76 -4.81 18.71
N TYR A 293 10.07 -5.04 17.58
CA TYR A 293 10.58 -5.92 16.55
C TYR A 293 11.80 -5.30 15.88
N ASP A 294 12.89 -6.03 15.82
CA ASP A 294 14.15 -5.55 15.26
C ASP A 294 14.34 -6.10 13.83
N PHE A 295 14.65 -5.21 12.89
CA PHE A 295 14.87 -5.57 11.49
C PHE A 295 16.33 -5.90 11.24
N GLU A 296 16.67 -7.16 11.11
CA GLU A 296 18.04 -7.61 10.79
C GLU A 296 18.47 -7.13 9.39
N THR A 297 17.54 -6.93 8.47
CA THR A 297 17.79 -6.61 7.05
C THR A 297 17.61 -5.13 6.68
N GLY A 298 17.29 -4.26 7.65
CA GLY A 298 17.02 -2.85 7.42
C GLY A 298 15.64 -2.55 6.81
N TYR A 299 14.79 -3.58 6.65
CA TYR A 299 13.36 -3.48 6.32
C TYR A 299 12.62 -4.71 6.86
N LEU A 300 11.31 -4.57 7.08
CA LEU A 300 10.47 -5.68 7.53
C LEU A 300 10.23 -6.64 6.36
N LYS A 301 10.57 -7.90 6.48
CA LYS A 301 10.27 -8.92 5.47
C LYS A 301 8.80 -9.27 5.45
N ILE A 302 8.21 -9.50 4.26
CA ILE A 302 6.78 -9.78 4.10
C ILE A 302 6.37 -11.09 4.76
N ASP A 303 7.17 -12.13 4.64
CA ASP A 303 6.98 -13.42 5.30
C ASP A 303 7.06 -13.32 6.82
N GLU A 304 7.99 -12.50 7.36
CA GLU A 304 8.07 -12.22 8.79
C GLU A 304 6.83 -11.46 9.30
N ALA A 305 6.35 -10.46 8.53
CA ALA A 305 5.13 -9.73 8.87
C ALA A 305 3.90 -10.64 8.90
N ILE A 306 3.77 -11.51 7.89
CA ILE A 306 2.68 -12.51 7.81
C ILE A 306 2.74 -13.45 9.04
N GLU A 307 3.92 -13.98 9.34
CA GLU A 307 4.11 -14.87 10.48
C GLU A 307 3.75 -14.21 11.80
N LEU A 308 4.28 -13.00 12.04
CA LEU A 308 4.01 -12.25 13.27
C LEU A 308 2.51 -11.96 13.44
N ILE A 309 1.85 -11.51 12.37
CA ILE A 309 0.42 -11.23 12.39
C ILE A 309 -0.37 -12.52 12.64
N LYS A 310 -0.09 -13.59 11.89
CA LYS A 310 -0.81 -14.87 11.96
C LYS A 310 -0.77 -15.52 13.35
N ASN A 311 0.29 -15.29 14.12
CA ASN A 311 0.48 -15.88 15.45
C ASN A 311 0.11 -14.90 16.59
N SER A 312 -0.44 -13.71 16.29
CA SER A 312 -0.86 -12.75 17.30
C SER A 312 -2.33 -12.97 17.72
N GLU A 313 -2.69 -12.51 18.92
CA GLU A 313 -4.06 -12.56 19.45
C GLU A 313 -4.93 -11.40 18.91
N LEU A 314 -4.30 -10.26 18.63
CA LEU A 314 -4.93 -9.04 18.16
C LEU A 314 -3.89 -8.16 17.47
N VAL A 315 -4.31 -7.41 16.47
CA VAL A 315 -3.51 -6.36 15.85
C VAL A 315 -4.16 -5.00 16.06
N LEU A 316 -3.45 -4.06 16.68
CA LEU A 316 -3.83 -2.65 16.75
C LEU A 316 -2.94 -1.87 15.77
N CYS A 317 -3.49 -1.46 14.64
CA CYS A 317 -2.72 -0.89 13.53
C CYS A 317 -3.29 0.42 13.00
N ASN A 318 -2.48 1.14 12.19
CA ASN A 318 -2.97 2.24 11.36
C ASN A 318 -2.50 2.18 9.90
N ARG A 319 -1.65 1.23 9.55
CA ARG A 319 -1.32 0.96 8.14
C ARG A 319 -2.39 0.09 7.50
N TYR A 320 -2.74 0.45 6.26
CA TYR A 320 -3.73 -0.29 5.49
C TYR A 320 -3.34 -1.77 5.29
N HIS A 321 -2.09 -2.04 4.94
CA HIS A 321 -1.67 -3.43 4.72
C HIS A 321 -1.52 -4.26 6.00
N ALA A 322 -1.37 -3.62 7.17
CA ALA A 322 -1.50 -4.34 8.44
C ALA A 322 -2.95 -4.81 8.66
N LEU A 323 -3.94 -3.98 8.29
CA LEU A 323 -5.35 -4.39 8.27
C LEU A 323 -5.59 -5.51 7.24
N VAL A 324 -5.08 -5.36 5.99
CA VAL A 324 -5.21 -6.40 4.95
C VAL A 324 -4.67 -7.73 5.45
N LEU A 325 -3.42 -7.76 5.94
CA LEU A 325 -2.78 -8.99 6.43
C LEU A 325 -3.50 -9.59 7.64
N SER A 326 -4.07 -8.76 8.52
CA SER A 326 -4.85 -9.27 9.66
C SER A 326 -6.14 -9.94 9.18
N VAL A 327 -6.91 -9.29 8.32
CA VAL A 327 -8.17 -9.83 7.79
C VAL A 327 -7.92 -11.10 6.97
N THR A 328 -6.89 -11.11 6.12
CA THR A 328 -6.59 -12.29 5.30
C THR A 328 -6.12 -13.49 6.13
N ASN A 329 -5.43 -13.25 7.25
CA ASN A 329 -5.02 -14.30 8.19
C ASN A 329 -6.05 -14.57 9.30
N GLN A 330 -7.23 -13.94 9.25
CA GLN A 330 -8.33 -14.13 10.19
C GLN A 330 -7.96 -13.76 11.64
N ILE A 331 -7.12 -12.74 11.80
CA ILE A 331 -6.68 -12.24 13.10
C ILE A 331 -7.52 -11.03 13.50
N PRO A 332 -8.07 -10.99 14.72
CA PRO A 332 -8.75 -9.81 15.23
C PRO A 332 -7.93 -8.55 15.08
N VAL A 333 -8.56 -7.45 14.62
CA VAL A 333 -7.84 -6.22 14.31
C VAL A 333 -8.65 -4.98 14.66
N ILE A 334 -7.99 -4.00 15.24
CA ILE A 334 -8.50 -2.63 15.39
C ILE A 334 -7.61 -1.71 14.56
N ASN A 335 -8.21 -1.05 13.58
CA ASN A 335 -7.51 -0.11 12.73
C ASN A 335 -7.79 1.34 13.13
N VAL A 336 -6.74 2.09 13.39
CA VAL A 336 -6.84 3.54 13.64
C VAL A 336 -6.86 4.26 12.31
N VAL A 337 -8.01 4.77 11.91
CA VAL A 337 -8.16 5.55 10.69
C VAL A 337 -7.45 6.89 10.86
N LYS A 338 -6.57 7.21 9.92
CA LYS A 338 -5.76 8.41 9.97
C LYS A 338 -6.35 9.52 9.10
N PRO A 339 -6.91 10.59 9.68
CA PRO A 339 -7.39 11.74 8.90
C PRO A 339 -6.20 12.66 8.53
N VAL A 340 -5.23 12.16 7.75
CA VAL A 340 -4.00 12.94 7.47
C VAL A 340 -4.21 13.95 6.38
N PHE A 341 -4.97 13.62 5.36
CA PHE A 341 -5.17 14.47 4.18
C PHE A 341 -6.66 14.61 3.87
N ASP A 342 -7.33 13.49 3.67
CA ASP A 342 -8.75 13.42 3.41
C ASP A 342 -9.31 12.11 3.99
N LEU A 343 -10.31 12.22 4.84
CA LEU A 343 -11.00 11.06 5.42
C LEU A 343 -11.54 10.11 4.36
N ARG A 344 -11.98 10.63 3.20
CA ARG A 344 -12.44 9.81 2.08
C ARG A 344 -11.38 8.84 1.62
N TYR A 345 -10.13 9.29 1.50
CA TYR A 345 -9.03 8.43 1.05
C TYR A 345 -8.74 7.29 2.04
N TYR A 346 -8.64 7.59 3.34
CA TYR A 346 -8.27 6.59 4.34
C TYR A 346 -9.45 5.74 4.80
N TYR A 347 -10.56 6.37 5.14
CA TYR A 347 -11.73 5.67 5.66
C TYR A 347 -12.31 4.70 4.63
N ASN A 348 -12.54 5.17 3.42
CA ASN A 348 -13.18 4.36 2.38
C ASN A 348 -12.28 3.23 1.85
N LYS A 349 -10.97 3.44 1.80
CA LYS A 349 -9.99 2.41 1.47
C LYS A 349 -10.09 1.25 2.46
N ASN A 350 -10.11 1.53 3.76
CA ASN A 350 -10.20 0.52 4.81
C ASN A 350 -11.60 -0.09 4.89
N ALA A 351 -12.66 0.73 4.82
CA ALA A 351 -14.04 0.25 4.74
C ALA A 351 -14.28 -0.59 3.49
N GLY A 352 -13.71 -0.21 2.35
CA GLY A 352 -13.79 -0.97 1.11
C GLY A 352 -13.20 -2.37 1.22
N LEU A 353 -12.08 -2.53 1.93
CA LEU A 353 -11.52 -3.85 2.24
C LEU A 353 -12.51 -4.69 3.05
N LEU A 354 -13.05 -4.13 4.14
CA LEU A 354 -13.98 -4.83 5.02
C LEU A 354 -15.27 -5.19 4.30
N ASP A 355 -15.85 -4.26 3.52
CA ASP A 355 -17.04 -4.50 2.69
C ASP A 355 -16.83 -5.68 1.74
N ASN A 356 -15.64 -5.79 1.15
CA ASN A 356 -15.34 -6.85 0.22
C ASN A 356 -15.03 -8.18 0.93
N ALA A 357 -14.32 -8.13 2.06
CA ALA A 357 -13.98 -9.32 2.84
C ALA A 357 -15.20 -9.96 3.50
N PHE A 358 -16.15 -9.14 3.95
CA PHE A 358 -17.38 -9.56 4.62
C PHE A 358 -18.62 -9.46 3.73
N GLU A 359 -18.47 -9.58 2.40
CA GLU A 359 -19.62 -9.55 1.49
C GLU A 359 -20.63 -10.66 1.88
N GLY A 360 -21.87 -10.25 2.13
CA GLY A 360 -22.94 -11.15 2.60
C GLY A 360 -22.96 -11.44 4.10
N VAL A 361 -21.99 -10.91 4.85
CA VAL A 361 -21.93 -11.01 6.32
C VAL A 361 -22.22 -9.65 6.94
N TYR A 362 -23.17 -9.59 7.88
CA TYR A 362 -23.38 -8.36 8.64
C TYR A 362 -22.25 -8.17 9.66
N PHE A 363 -21.61 -7.01 9.61
CA PHE A 363 -20.58 -6.63 10.58
C PHE A 363 -20.72 -5.16 10.99
N ASN A 364 -20.15 -4.81 12.16
CA ASN A 364 -20.12 -3.44 12.65
C ASN A 364 -18.73 -2.83 12.42
N TYR A 365 -18.64 -1.74 11.63
CA TYR A 365 -17.38 -1.04 11.38
C TYR A 365 -16.69 -0.56 12.66
N ASN A 366 -17.42 -0.16 13.69
CA ASN A 366 -16.85 0.34 14.94
C ASN A 366 -16.05 -0.74 15.70
N GLU A 367 -16.31 -2.02 15.41
CA GLU A 367 -15.53 -3.15 15.94
C GLU A 367 -14.21 -3.38 15.19
N TYR A 368 -13.96 -2.64 14.12
CA TYR A 368 -12.74 -2.72 13.30
C TYR A 368 -12.01 -1.40 13.19
N MET A 369 -12.69 -0.26 13.28
CA MET A 369 -12.12 1.05 12.96
C MET A 369 -12.40 2.07 14.04
N GLN A 370 -11.35 2.81 14.43
CA GLN A 370 -11.41 3.89 15.43
C GLN A 370 -10.73 5.15 14.87
N GLU A 371 -11.19 6.34 15.27
CA GLU A 371 -10.72 7.62 14.72
C GLU A 371 -9.43 8.15 15.39
N SER A 372 -9.08 7.67 16.58
CA SER A 372 -7.89 8.12 17.30
C SER A 372 -7.15 6.96 17.97
N LEU A 373 -5.86 7.13 18.19
CA LEU A 373 -5.04 6.11 18.86
C LEU A 373 -5.47 5.89 20.31
N SER A 374 -5.68 6.98 21.06
CA SER A 374 -6.14 6.87 22.46
C SER A 374 -7.53 6.22 22.55
N GLY A 375 -8.44 6.58 21.63
CA GLY A 375 -9.77 5.95 21.54
C GLY A 375 -9.70 4.47 21.20
N ALA A 376 -8.84 4.08 20.27
CA ALA A 376 -8.62 2.68 19.92
C ALA A 376 -8.02 1.87 21.07
N ILE A 377 -7.06 2.44 21.78
CA ILE A 377 -6.48 1.81 22.99
C ILE A 377 -7.55 1.62 24.06
N GLN A 378 -8.35 2.66 24.33
CA GLN A 378 -9.41 2.57 25.34
C GLN A 378 -10.47 1.53 24.93
N HIS A 379 -10.85 1.51 23.64
CA HIS A 379 -11.79 0.53 23.10
C HIS A 379 -11.27 -0.92 23.28
N VAL A 380 -9.98 -1.15 23.03
CA VAL A 380 -9.35 -2.45 23.24
C VAL A 380 -9.37 -2.82 24.74
N ILE A 381 -9.02 -1.90 25.64
CA ILE A 381 -8.99 -2.15 27.08
C ILE A 381 -10.38 -2.54 27.59
N ASP A 382 -11.40 -1.80 27.18
CA ASP A 382 -12.77 -1.99 27.67
C ASP A 382 -13.45 -3.23 27.07
N ASN A 383 -13.07 -3.64 25.84
CA ASN A 383 -13.82 -4.60 25.05
C ASN A 383 -12.96 -5.77 24.48
N TYR A 384 -11.76 -6.01 24.98
CA TYR A 384 -10.80 -6.97 24.40
C TYR A 384 -11.44 -8.35 24.12
N GLU A 385 -12.07 -8.98 25.10
CA GLU A 385 -12.67 -10.32 24.96
C GLU A 385 -13.82 -10.31 23.94
N HIS A 386 -14.62 -9.24 23.94
CA HIS A 386 -15.69 -9.05 22.96
C HIS A 386 -15.13 -8.92 21.54
N ILE A 387 -14.13 -8.06 21.32
CA ILE A 387 -13.50 -7.85 20.03
C ILE A 387 -12.98 -9.17 19.47
N VAL A 388 -12.19 -9.89 20.27
CA VAL A 388 -11.60 -11.17 19.87
C VAL A 388 -12.69 -12.19 19.53
N SER A 389 -13.68 -12.35 20.41
CA SER A 389 -14.78 -13.31 20.20
C SER A 389 -15.65 -12.95 18.99
N TYR A 390 -16.02 -11.67 18.86
CA TYR A 390 -16.88 -11.17 17.78
C TYR A 390 -16.21 -11.36 16.42
N GLN A 391 -14.99 -10.86 16.25
CA GLN A 391 -14.28 -10.94 14.96
C GLN A 391 -13.92 -12.39 14.61
N SER A 392 -13.51 -13.21 15.57
CA SER A 392 -13.25 -14.62 15.34
C SER A 392 -14.50 -15.37 14.88
N SER A 393 -15.67 -15.03 15.42
CA SER A 393 -16.94 -15.63 14.99
C SER A 393 -17.30 -15.28 13.53
N LEU A 394 -17.01 -14.05 13.11
CA LEU A 394 -17.21 -13.62 11.72
C LEU A 394 -16.26 -14.35 10.77
N TYR A 395 -14.98 -14.47 11.12
CA TYR A 395 -14.00 -15.22 10.31
C TYR A 395 -14.32 -16.72 10.21
N ALA A 396 -14.93 -17.30 11.23
CA ALA A 396 -15.35 -18.70 11.24
C ALA A 396 -16.64 -18.96 10.43
N SER A 397 -17.30 -17.93 9.91
CA SER A 397 -18.53 -18.08 9.13
C SER A 397 -18.26 -18.73 7.77
N SER A 398 -19.23 -19.53 7.29
CA SER A 398 -19.18 -20.15 5.97
C SER A 398 -19.19 -19.11 4.85
N GLU A 399 -19.88 -18.01 5.07
CA GLU A 399 -20.00 -16.89 4.14
C GLU A 399 -18.63 -16.20 3.94
N PHE A 400 -17.89 -15.95 5.01
CA PHE A 400 -16.54 -15.37 4.94
C PHE A 400 -15.59 -16.30 4.15
N SER A 401 -15.58 -17.59 4.48
CA SER A 401 -14.74 -18.57 3.77
C SER A 401 -15.10 -18.65 2.30
N SER A 402 -16.39 -18.80 1.98
CA SER A 402 -16.87 -18.87 0.59
C SER A 402 -16.56 -17.60 -0.21
N ASN A 403 -16.63 -16.43 0.42
CA ASN A 403 -16.26 -15.19 -0.22
C ASN A 403 -14.75 -15.09 -0.48
N LYS A 404 -13.93 -15.52 0.47
CA LYS A 404 -12.48 -15.57 0.30
C LYS A 404 -12.07 -16.47 -0.87
N ASP A 405 -12.70 -17.65 -0.98
CA ASP A 405 -12.45 -18.58 -2.10
C ASP A 405 -12.83 -17.95 -3.46
N LYS A 406 -13.99 -17.29 -3.54
CA LYS A 406 -14.41 -16.57 -4.76
C LYS A 406 -13.42 -15.44 -5.15
N LEU A 407 -12.87 -14.75 -4.16
CA LEU A 407 -11.88 -13.70 -4.42
C LEU A 407 -10.54 -14.29 -4.87
N ALA A 408 -10.16 -15.45 -4.34
CA ALA A 408 -8.98 -16.19 -4.79
C ALA A 408 -9.15 -16.66 -6.24
N ASP A 409 -10.27 -17.31 -6.58
CA ASP A 409 -10.57 -17.75 -7.95
C ASP A 409 -10.53 -16.59 -8.94
N LYS A 410 -11.14 -15.47 -8.57
CA LYS A 410 -11.14 -14.25 -9.39
C LYS A 410 -9.73 -13.72 -9.65
N ARG A 411 -8.86 -13.75 -8.64
CA ARG A 411 -7.47 -13.35 -8.77
C ARG A 411 -6.70 -14.30 -9.71
N ILE A 412 -6.85 -15.62 -9.54
CA ILE A 412 -6.24 -16.63 -10.39
C ILE A 412 -6.70 -16.47 -11.85
N GLU A 413 -8.01 -16.29 -12.08
CA GLU A 413 -8.56 -16.07 -13.41
C GLU A 413 -7.98 -14.81 -14.06
N PHE A 414 -7.88 -13.72 -13.31
CA PHE A 414 -7.30 -12.45 -13.80
C PHE A 414 -5.86 -12.62 -14.24
N PHE A 415 -5.00 -13.22 -13.40
CA PHE A 415 -3.58 -13.38 -13.73
C PHE A 415 -3.39 -14.38 -14.87
N SER A 416 -4.16 -15.47 -14.91
CA SER A 416 -4.11 -16.44 -16.01
C SER A 416 -4.53 -15.82 -17.34
N THR A 417 -5.55 -14.98 -17.34
CA THR A 417 -6.06 -14.33 -18.57
C THR A 417 -5.09 -13.30 -19.15
N HIS A 418 -4.31 -12.63 -18.29
CA HIS A 418 -3.53 -11.47 -18.73
C HIS A 418 -2.03 -11.73 -18.82
N PHE A 419 -1.49 -12.74 -18.13
CA PHE A 419 -0.05 -12.98 -17.97
C PHE A 419 0.40 -14.43 -18.19
N GLN A 420 -0.45 -15.30 -18.70
CA GLN A 420 -0.09 -16.64 -19.11
C GLN A 420 -0.27 -16.79 -20.62
N ASP A 421 0.68 -17.50 -21.28
CA ASP A 421 0.61 -17.88 -22.70
C ASP A 421 -0.38 -19.04 -22.93
#